data_99c45c1d822feba82061655011947d01
#
_entry.id   99c45c1d822feba82061655011947d01
#
_cell.length_a   1.000
_cell.length_b   1.000
_cell.length_c   1.000
_cell.angle_alpha   90.00
_cell.angle_beta   90.00
_cell.angle_gamma   90.00
#
_symmetry.space_group_name_H-M   'P 1'
#
loop_
_entity.id
_entity.type
_entity.pdbx_description
1 polymer ?
#
loop_
_entity_poly.entity_id
_entity_poly.type
_entity_poly.pdbx_seq_one_letter_code
_entity_poly.pdbx_strand_id
1 'polypeptide(L)'
;LNPFIAISSLCYIIPILLAVAFLTLVERKVLGYMQHRKGPNVVGPTGLLQPIADGVKLFIKEPIRPSTSSQILFLLAPTLALALAMIIWTPLPMPISMSDMNLGVLFILALSSLMVYSILGSGWASNSKYALIGALRAVAQTISYEVTLALILLCTIFLSGSFTLQNFSVTQEPMWLIIPAWPLAMMWYISSLAETNRAPFDLTEGESELVSGFNVEYAGGPFALFFLAEYANILMMNTISAIIFLGSSTFFSLFSSNISLMTKAALLSMVFLWVRASYPRFRYDQLMHLVWKNFLPLILALTIWHIAFPISLLITPPVI
;
A
#
# COMPACT_ATOMS: atom_id res chain seq x y z
N LEU A 1 5.61 17.19 25.53
CA LEU A 1 4.76 16.20 24.84
C LEU A 1 3.85 15.57 25.88
N ASN A 2 2.52 15.71 25.71
CA ASN A 2 1.56 15.08 26.62
C ASN A 2 1.79 13.56 26.61
N PRO A 3 1.99 12.91 27.77
CA PRO A 3 2.28 11.47 27.82
C PRO A 3 1.17 10.63 27.17
N PHE A 4 -0.07 11.12 27.17
CA PHE A 4 -1.19 10.48 26.47
C PHE A 4 -0.99 10.38 24.95
N ILE A 5 -0.45 11.43 24.32
CA ILE A 5 -0.17 11.42 22.86
C ILE A 5 0.93 10.43 22.54
N ALA A 6 1.97 10.35 23.37
CA ALA A 6 3.05 9.38 23.16
C ALA A 6 2.55 7.94 23.35
N ILE A 7 1.72 7.68 24.34
CA ILE A 7 1.15 6.35 24.58
C ILE A 7 0.20 5.95 23.42
N SER A 8 -0.68 6.87 22.99
CA SER A 8 -1.60 6.59 21.88
C SER A 8 -0.84 6.30 20.56
N SER A 9 0.22 7.04 20.26
CA SER A 9 1.02 6.78 19.06
C SER A 9 1.74 5.43 19.12
N LEU A 10 2.29 5.04 20.27
CA LEU A 10 2.90 3.73 20.46
C LEU A 10 1.88 2.59 20.34
N CYS A 11 0.70 2.73 20.96
CA CYS A 11 -0.38 1.76 20.84
C CYS A 11 -0.88 1.59 19.40
N TYR A 12 -0.61 2.54 18.52
CA TYR A 12 -0.96 2.48 17.10
C TYR A 12 0.16 1.85 16.26
N ILE A 13 1.40 2.29 16.45
CA ILE A 13 2.56 1.83 15.67
C ILE A 13 2.90 0.36 15.93
N ILE A 14 2.85 -0.09 17.18
CA ILE A 14 3.25 -1.47 17.54
C ILE A 14 2.38 -2.52 16.85
N PRO A 15 1.03 -2.46 16.87
CA PRO A 15 0.19 -3.41 16.16
C PRO A 15 0.42 -3.42 14.64
N ILE A 16 0.66 -2.26 14.03
CA ILE A 16 0.95 -2.16 12.60
C ILE A 16 2.26 -2.90 12.27
N LEU A 17 3.33 -2.66 13.01
CA LEU A 17 4.61 -3.34 12.80
C LEU A 17 4.50 -4.85 13.01
N LEU A 18 3.72 -5.30 13.99
CA LEU A 18 3.42 -6.72 14.19
C LEU A 18 2.63 -7.31 13.00
N ALA A 19 1.62 -6.60 12.53
CA ALA A 19 0.84 -7.04 11.36
C ALA A 19 1.73 -7.15 10.11
N VAL A 20 2.64 -6.20 9.90
CA VAL A 20 3.64 -6.24 8.82
C VAL A 20 4.55 -7.46 8.95
N ALA A 21 5.05 -7.74 10.14
CA ALA A 21 5.90 -8.91 10.39
C ALA A 21 5.15 -10.22 10.09
N PHE A 22 3.91 -10.36 10.56
CA PHE A 22 3.11 -11.55 10.29
C PHE A 22 2.66 -11.67 8.82
N LEU A 23 2.50 -10.57 8.10
CA LEU A 23 2.19 -10.61 6.67
C LEU A 23 3.29 -11.33 5.88
N THR A 24 4.57 -11.14 6.24
CA THR A 24 5.69 -11.84 5.59
C THR A 24 5.61 -13.36 5.79
N LEU A 25 5.18 -13.81 6.96
CA LEU A 25 4.96 -15.21 7.25
C LEU A 25 3.77 -15.79 6.47
N VAL A 26 2.66 -15.04 6.43
CA VAL A 26 1.47 -15.44 5.67
C VAL A 26 1.82 -15.58 4.19
N GLU A 27 2.56 -14.63 3.63
CA GLU A 27 3.01 -14.67 2.25
C GLU A 27 3.78 -15.96 1.93
N ARG A 28 4.81 -16.28 2.73
CA ARG A 28 5.60 -17.50 2.54
C ARG A 28 4.79 -18.78 2.69
N LYS A 29 3.78 -18.79 3.56
CA LYS A 29 2.89 -19.94 3.74
C LYS A 29 1.93 -20.09 2.56
N VAL A 30 1.28 -19.02 2.16
CA VAL A 30 0.33 -19.03 1.04
C VAL A 30 1.02 -19.46 -0.24
N LEU A 31 2.17 -18.83 -0.57
CA LEU A 31 2.97 -19.22 -1.74
C LEU A 31 3.44 -20.68 -1.64
N GLY A 32 3.84 -21.13 -0.45
CA GLY A 32 4.23 -22.52 -0.23
C GLY A 32 3.10 -23.50 -0.55
N TYR A 33 1.91 -23.27 -0.02
CA TYR A 33 0.75 -24.13 -0.28
C TYR A 33 0.30 -24.12 -1.73
N MET A 34 0.35 -22.96 -2.41
CA MET A 34 0.05 -22.86 -3.85
C MET A 34 1.07 -23.62 -4.71
N GLN A 35 2.30 -23.74 -4.24
CA GLN A 35 3.37 -24.51 -4.90
C GLN A 35 3.45 -25.96 -4.43
N HIS A 36 2.42 -26.49 -3.76
CA HIS A 36 2.38 -27.83 -3.19
C HIS A 36 3.51 -28.17 -2.22
N ARG A 37 4.02 -27.17 -1.49
CA ARG A 37 5.04 -27.32 -0.43
C ARG A 37 4.61 -26.64 0.85
N LYS A 38 5.22 -27.02 1.97
CA LYS A 38 4.99 -26.35 3.26
C LYS A 38 5.87 -25.09 3.33
N GLY A 39 5.29 -23.98 3.81
CA GLY A 39 6.06 -22.79 4.18
C GLY A 39 6.83 -22.99 5.48
N PRO A 40 7.39 -21.92 6.09
CA PRO A 40 8.14 -22.00 7.35
C PRO A 40 7.32 -22.69 8.45
N ASN A 41 7.87 -23.76 9.03
CA ASN A 41 7.15 -24.61 10.00
C ASN A 41 7.97 -24.96 11.24
N VAL A 42 9.31 -24.75 11.23
CA VAL A 42 10.22 -25.26 12.26
C VAL A 42 10.45 -24.25 13.39
N VAL A 43 10.49 -22.95 13.08
CA VAL A 43 10.82 -21.91 14.07
C VAL A 43 9.59 -21.55 14.90
N GLY A 44 9.53 -22.06 16.12
CA GLY A 44 8.37 -21.94 17.00
C GLY A 44 7.19 -22.83 16.60
N PRO A 45 6.05 -22.76 17.33
CA PRO A 45 4.89 -23.56 16.97
C PRO A 45 4.38 -23.09 15.57
N THR A 46 4.40 -24.02 14.61
CA THR A 46 3.97 -23.77 13.21
C THR A 46 4.68 -22.62 12.49
N GLY A 47 5.90 -22.24 12.90
CA GLY A 47 6.67 -21.17 12.25
C GLY A 47 6.31 -19.74 12.65
N LEU A 48 5.56 -19.54 13.73
CA LEU A 48 5.10 -18.19 14.16
C LEU A 48 6.25 -17.26 14.57
N LEU A 49 7.38 -17.80 15.04
CA LEU A 49 8.54 -17.00 15.44
C LEU A 49 9.47 -16.65 14.27
N GLN A 50 9.19 -17.14 13.06
CA GLN A 50 10.03 -16.89 11.89
C GLN A 50 10.22 -15.39 11.56
N PRO A 51 9.20 -14.53 11.59
CA PRO A 51 9.38 -13.10 11.34
C PRO A 51 10.31 -12.43 12.35
N ILE A 52 10.25 -12.84 13.61
CA ILE A 52 11.12 -12.32 14.66
C ILE A 52 12.56 -12.75 14.42
N ALA A 53 12.77 -14.03 14.08
CA ALA A 53 14.09 -14.55 13.75
C ALA A 53 14.71 -13.83 12.53
N ASP A 54 13.90 -13.58 11.49
CA ASP A 54 14.34 -12.84 10.30
C ASP A 54 14.68 -11.38 10.65
N GLY A 55 13.89 -10.73 11.50
CA GLY A 55 14.17 -9.38 11.99
C GLY A 55 15.47 -9.31 12.77
N VAL A 56 15.66 -10.18 13.76
CA VAL A 56 16.89 -10.24 14.57
C VAL A 56 18.11 -10.49 13.68
N LYS A 57 18.01 -11.41 12.70
CA LYS A 57 19.09 -11.67 11.75
C LYS A 57 19.50 -10.42 10.97
N LEU A 58 18.53 -9.63 10.49
CA LEU A 58 18.82 -8.42 9.72
C LEU A 58 19.41 -7.31 10.57
N PHE A 59 18.99 -7.15 11.82
CA PHE A 59 19.54 -6.14 12.72
C PHE A 59 20.94 -6.49 13.25
N ILE A 60 21.26 -7.79 13.42
CA ILE A 60 22.60 -8.23 13.83
C ILE A 60 23.59 -8.16 12.64
N LYS A 61 23.09 -8.28 11.40
CA LYS A 61 23.93 -8.24 10.21
C LYS A 61 24.59 -6.87 10.06
N GLU A 62 25.90 -6.85 9.83
CA GLU A 62 26.68 -5.65 9.63
C GLU A 62 26.14 -4.84 8.42
N PRO A 63 25.84 -3.54 8.57
CA PRO A 63 25.40 -2.72 7.47
C PRO A 63 26.57 -2.38 6.54
N ILE A 64 26.42 -2.72 5.27
CA ILE A 64 27.42 -2.40 4.23
C ILE A 64 27.22 -0.95 3.81
N ARG A 65 28.33 -0.22 3.71
CA ARG A 65 28.37 1.16 3.20
C ARG A 65 29.34 1.22 2.04
N PRO A 66 28.89 1.32 0.80
CA PRO A 66 29.76 1.45 -0.36
C PRO A 66 30.62 2.71 -0.25
N SER A 67 31.89 2.64 -0.58
CA SER A 67 32.82 3.78 -0.51
C SER A 67 32.44 4.92 -1.47
N THR A 68 31.79 4.58 -2.58
CA THR A 68 31.34 5.52 -3.62
C THR A 68 29.97 6.13 -3.34
N SER A 69 29.26 5.69 -2.28
CA SER A 69 27.92 6.16 -1.94
C SER A 69 27.92 7.50 -1.19
N SER A 70 26.84 8.29 -1.36
CA SER A 70 26.58 9.46 -0.52
C SER A 70 26.02 9.02 0.84
N GLN A 71 26.86 8.96 1.87
CA GLN A 71 26.56 8.33 3.17
C GLN A 71 25.30 8.89 3.85
N ILE A 72 25.09 10.22 3.80
CA ILE A 72 23.94 10.88 4.45
C ILE A 72 22.64 10.45 3.78
N LEU A 73 22.53 10.58 2.46
CA LEU A 73 21.34 10.20 1.71
C LEU A 73 21.08 8.69 1.78
N PHE A 74 22.15 7.89 1.81
CA PHE A 74 22.06 6.43 1.90
C PHE A 74 21.37 5.95 3.19
N LEU A 75 21.58 6.65 4.32
CA LEU A 75 20.90 6.34 5.58
C LEU A 75 19.53 7.03 5.70
N LEU A 76 19.39 8.22 5.12
CA LEU A 76 18.18 9.02 5.23
C LEU A 76 17.04 8.44 4.38
N ALA A 77 17.32 7.87 3.21
CA ALA A 77 16.28 7.32 2.33
C ALA A 77 15.45 6.19 2.97
N PRO A 78 16.05 5.14 3.60
CA PRO A 78 15.27 4.09 4.26
C PRO A 78 14.47 4.62 5.47
N THR A 79 15.05 5.55 6.24
CA THR A 79 14.34 6.13 7.40
C THR A 79 13.17 6.98 6.99
N LEU A 80 13.29 7.75 5.90
CA LEU A 80 12.16 8.48 5.31
C LEU A 80 11.08 7.54 4.79
N ALA A 81 11.45 6.45 4.10
CA ALA A 81 10.49 5.48 3.61
C ALA A 81 9.62 4.92 4.74
N LEU A 82 10.23 4.47 5.84
CA LEU A 82 9.49 3.94 6.98
C LEU A 82 8.68 5.03 7.69
N ALA A 83 9.24 6.22 7.89
CA ALA A 83 8.54 7.32 8.54
C ALA A 83 7.27 7.70 7.76
N LEU A 84 7.36 7.89 6.45
CA LEU A 84 6.22 8.20 5.59
C LEU A 84 5.19 7.05 5.61
N ALA A 85 5.64 5.80 5.51
CA ALA A 85 4.77 4.64 5.59
C ALA A 85 3.98 4.58 6.91
N MET A 86 4.55 5.00 8.04
CA MET A 86 3.82 5.04 9.31
C MET A 86 2.87 6.25 9.42
N ILE A 87 3.25 7.41 8.90
CA ILE A 87 2.41 8.62 8.96
C ILE A 87 1.13 8.47 8.13
N ILE A 88 1.15 7.75 7.00
CA ILE A 88 -0.05 7.53 6.16
C ILE A 88 -1.18 6.82 6.92
N TRP A 89 -0.87 6.03 7.95
CA TRP A 89 -1.89 5.35 8.75
C TRP A 89 -2.70 6.28 9.64
N THR A 90 -2.24 7.50 9.92
CA THR A 90 -2.86 8.41 10.91
C THR A 90 -4.30 8.83 10.62
N PRO A 91 -4.75 9.09 9.39
CA PRO A 91 -6.13 9.46 9.09
C PRO A 91 -7.09 8.27 8.97
N LEU A 92 -6.58 7.02 9.00
CA LEU A 92 -7.42 5.84 8.79
C LEU A 92 -8.33 5.57 10.01
N PRO A 93 -9.64 5.38 9.82
CA PRO A 93 -10.57 5.04 10.90
C PRO A 93 -10.41 3.56 11.31
N MET A 94 -9.60 3.31 12.35
CA MET A 94 -9.33 1.98 12.89
C MET A 94 -9.63 1.84 14.40
N PRO A 95 -10.76 1.81 14.87
CA PRO A 95 -12.07 2.36 14.55
C PRO A 95 -12.13 3.88 14.65
N ILE A 96 -11.22 4.47 15.41
CA ILE A 96 -11.08 5.91 15.65
C ILE A 96 -9.76 6.32 15.00
N SER A 97 -9.80 7.30 14.12
CA SER A 97 -8.60 7.87 13.51
C SER A 97 -7.74 8.55 14.57
N MET A 98 -6.41 8.45 14.46
CA MET A 98 -5.50 9.22 15.34
C MET A 98 -5.67 10.72 15.14
N SER A 99 -5.92 11.14 13.91
CA SER A 99 -6.19 12.52 13.53
C SER A 99 -7.37 12.56 12.57
N ASP A 100 -8.44 13.20 12.99
CA ASP A 100 -9.63 13.39 12.17
C ASP A 100 -9.38 14.59 11.24
N MET A 101 -9.01 14.29 10.01
CA MET A 101 -8.66 15.31 9.02
C MET A 101 -9.80 15.49 8.03
N ASN A 102 -10.28 16.73 7.86
CA ASN A 102 -11.30 17.05 6.87
C ASN A 102 -10.86 16.70 5.44
N LEU A 103 -9.56 16.75 5.16
CA LEU A 103 -8.96 16.43 3.86
C LEU A 103 -8.13 15.14 3.92
N GLY A 104 -8.60 14.11 4.64
CA GLY A 104 -7.86 12.88 4.88
C GLY A 104 -7.40 12.15 3.62
N VAL A 105 -8.26 12.11 2.59
CA VAL A 105 -7.90 11.47 1.30
C VAL A 105 -6.79 12.23 0.59
N LEU A 106 -6.83 13.57 0.57
CA LEU A 106 -5.76 14.38 -0.04
C LEU A 106 -4.45 14.26 0.73
N PHE A 107 -4.50 14.13 2.04
CA PHE A 107 -3.32 13.89 2.86
C PHE A 107 -2.64 12.56 2.53
N ILE A 108 -3.42 11.49 2.33
CA ILE A 108 -2.88 10.19 1.90
C ILE A 108 -2.19 10.32 0.55
N LEU A 109 -2.83 10.96 -0.44
CA LEU A 109 -2.22 11.18 -1.76
C LEU A 109 -0.95 12.02 -1.70
N ALA A 110 -0.91 13.06 -0.85
CA ALA A 110 0.29 13.87 -0.67
C ALA A 110 1.46 13.08 -0.06
N LEU A 111 1.18 12.18 0.86
CA LEU A 111 2.23 11.33 1.47
C LEU A 111 2.68 10.21 0.53
N SER A 112 1.78 9.63 -0.28
CA SER A 112 2.17 8.63 -1.28
C SER A 112 3.11 9.24 -2.32
N SER A 113 2.84 10.47 -2.78
CA SER A 113 3.75 11.17 -3.69
C SER A 113 5.13 11.47 -3.08
N LEU A 114 5.18 11.76 -1.79
CA LEU A 114 6.46 11.94 -1.10
C LEU A 114 7.29 10.65 -0.98
N MET A 115 6.65 9.48 -0.95
CA MET A 115 7.36 8.20 -0.91
C MET A 115 8.25 7.96 -2.14
N VAL A 116 7.88 8.51 -3.28
CA VAL A 116 8.66 8.43 -4.53
C VAL A 116 10.08 8.95 -4.32
N TYR A 117 10.24 10.03 -3.54
CA TYR A 117 11.56 10.60 -3.26
C TYR A 117 12.47 9.70 -2.43
N SER A 118 11.90 8.84 -1.59
CA SER A 118 12.70 7.87 -0.82
C SER A 118 13.34 6.81 -1.73
N ILE A 119 12.58 6.35 -2.75
CA ILE A 119 13.06 5.39 -3.74
C ILE A 119 14.10 6.04 -4.66
N LEU A 120 13.81 7.24 -5.16
CA LEU A 120 14.74 7.98 -6.01
C LEU A 120 16.03 8.31 -5.27
N GLY A 121 15.91 8.75 -4.01
CA GLY A 121 17.05 9.06 -3.15
C GLY A 121 17.93 7.85 -2.88
N SER A 122 17.33 6.67 -2.72
CA SER A 122 18.08 5.41 -2.49
C SER A 122 18.89 4.99 -3.72
N GLY A 123 18.26 5.05 -4.92
CA GLY A 123 18.95 4.74 -6.18
C GLY A 123 20.08 5.70 -6.51
N TRP A 124 19.88 6.98 -6.21
CA TRP A 124 20.94 7.99 -6.40
C TRP A 124 22.08 7.83 -5.39
N ALA A 125 21.73 7.63 -4.11
CA ALA A 125 22.68 7.52 -3.03
C ALA A 125 23.63 6.32 -3.16
N SER A 126 23.16 5.22 -3.76
CA SER A 126 23.96 4.02 -3.97
C SER A 126 25.06 4.16 -5.02
N ASN A 127 24.96 5.16 -5.91
CA ASN A 127 25.90 5.46 -7.00
C ASN A 127 26.24 4.24 -7.88
N SER A 128 25.29 3.31 -8.06
CA SER A 128 25.41 2.14 -8.94
C SER A 128 24.48 2.28 -10.14
N LYS A 129 24.96 1.87 -11.34
CA LYS A 129 24.21 2.01 -12.59
C LYS A 129 22.88 1.26 -12.56
N TYR A 130 22.88 0.03 -12.02
CA TYR A 130 21.68 -0.81 -11.95
C TYR A 130 20.66 -0.28 -10.93
N ALA A 131 21.11 0.19 -9.78
CA ALA A 131 20.22 0.77 -8.79
C ALA A 131 19.56 2.07 -9.30
N LEU A 132 20.29 2.90 -10.02
CA LEU A 132 19.73 4.11 -10.60
C LEU A 132 18.68 3.81 -11.69
N ILE A 133 18.93 2.84 -12.56
CA ILE A 133 17.94 2.41 -13.58
C ILE A 133 16.71 1.82 -12.89
N GLY A 134 16.89 0.99 -11.84
CA GLY A 134 15.79 0.43 -11.06
C GLY A 134 14.94 1.51 -10.39
N ALA A 135 15.58 2.49 -9.76
CA ALA A 135 14.90 3.61 -9.12
C ALA A 135 14.13 4.46 -10.14
N LEU A 136 14.70 4.78 -11.30
CA LEU A 136 14.01 5.55 -12.34
C LEU A 136 12.78 4.82 -12.89
N ARG A 137 12.86 3.50 -13.10
CA ARG A 137 11.69 2.70 -13.51
C ARG A 137 10.61 2.70 -12.44
N ALA A 138 10.99 2.54 -11.16
CA ALA A 138 10.08 2.60 -10.04
C ALA A 138 9.34 3.94 -9.97
N VAL A 139 10.08 5.03 -10.03
CA VAL A 139 9.54 6.40 -9.99
C VAL A 139 8.58 6.66 -11.15
N ALA A 140 8.95 6.26 -12.37
CA ALA A 140 8.06 6.42 -13.52
C ALA A 140 6.77 5.60 -13.38
N GLN A 141 6.85 4.40 -12.80
CA GLN A 141 5.68 3.57 -12.49
C GLN A 141 4.78 4.24 -11.46
N THR A 142 5.30 4.59 -10.30
CA THR A 142 4.52 5.16 -9.19
C THR A 142 3.87 6.48 -9.59
N ILE A 143 4.58 7.42 -10.22
CA ILE A 143 4.00 8.69 -10.69
C ILE A 143 2.85 8.45 -11.69
N SER A 144 3.00 7.53 -12.64
CA SER A 144 1.95 7.26 -13.62
C SER A 144 0.70 6.64 -13.00
N TYR A 145 0.85 5.73 -12.03
CA TYR A 145 -0.29 5.14 -11.33
C TYR A 145 -0.92 6.08 -10.31
N GLU A 146 -0.16 6.96 -9.69
CA GLU A 146 -0.67 7.96 -8.76
C GLU A 146 -1.70 8.89 -9.41
N VAL A 147 -1.50 9.29 -10.67
CA VAL A 147 -2.49 10.07 -11.43
C VAL A 147 -3.80 9.30 -11.56
N THR A 148 -3.75 8.01 -11.90
CA THR A 148 -4.97 7.19 -12.02
C THR A 148 -5.65 6.96 -10.69
N LEU A 149 -4.91 6.73 -9.61
CA LEU A 149 -5.43 6.58 -8.24
C LEU A 149 -6.15 7.85 -7.78
N ALA A 150 -5.55 9.03 -8.01
CA ALA A 150 -6.15 10.30 -7.67
C ALA A 150 -7.51 10.52 -8.38
N LEU A 151 -7.61 10.19 -9.66
CA LEU A 151 -8.86 10.29 -10.41
C LEU A 151 -9.92 9.28 -9.93
N ILE A 152 -9.53 8.05 -9.60
CA ILE A 152 -10.46 7.05 -9.04
C ILE A 152 -10.98 7.52 -7.69
N LEU A 153 -10.10 8.03 -6.81
CA LEU A 153 -10.52 8.59 -5.52
C LEU A 153 -11.46 9.78 -5.68
N LEU A 154 -11.20 10.64 -6.66
CA LEU A 154 -12.08 11.76 -6.95
C LEU A 154 -13.48 11.29 -7.35
N CYS A 155 -13.61 10.23 -8.16
CA CYS A 155 -14.90 9.61 -8.48
C CYS A 155 -15.62 9.11 -7.22
N THR A 156 -14.92 8.43 -6.33
CA THR A 156 -15.50 7.90 -5.09
C THR A 156 -15.89 9.02 -4.11
N ILE A 157 -15.14 10.12 -4.07
CA ILE A 157 -15.46 11.32 -3.30
C ILE A 157 -16.76 11.98 -3.79
N PHE A 158 -16.99 12.04 -5.08
CA PHE A 158 -18.26 12.54 -5.61
C PHE A 158 -19.47 11.71 -5.18
N LEU A 159 -19.29 10.40 -4.98
CA LEU A 159 -20.34 9.52 -4.47
C LEU A 159 -20.54 9.65 -2.95
N SER A 160 -19.47 9.91 -2.19
CA SER A 160 -19.54 10.04 -0.72
C SER A 160 -19.82 11.48 -0.23
N GLY A 161 -19.56 12.49 -1.08
CA GLY A 161 -19.78 13.91 -0.77
C GLY A 161 -18.74 14.56 0.13
N SER A 162 -17.69 13.85 0.55
CA SER A 162 -16.66 14.40 1.44
C SER A 162 -15.28 13.78 1.24
N PHE A 163 -14.24 14.52 1.68
CA PHE A 163 -12.85 14.06 1.68
C PHE A 163 -12.45 13.30 2.96
N THR A 164 -13.35 13.20 3.93
CA THR A 164 -13.08 12.50 5.20
C THR A 164 -13.30 11.01 5.03
N LEU A 165 -12.39 10.20 5.55
CA LEU A 165 -12.50 8.73 5.46
C LEU A 165 -13.64 8.17 6.31
N GLN A 166 -14.06 8.86 7.34
CA GLN A 166 -15.19 8.45 8.19
C GLN A 166 -16.52 8.49 7.43
N ASN A 167 -16.73 9.49 6.57
CA ASN A 167 -17.94 9.58 5.77
C ASN A 167 -18.13 8.43 4.79
N PHE A 168 -17.04 7.84 4.31
CA PHE A 168 -17.16 6.61 3.50
C PHE A 168 -17.82 5.46 4.27
N SER A 169 -17.62 5.38 5.59
CA SER A 169 -18.28 4.35 6.39
C SER A 169 -19.78 4.62 6.56
N VAL A 170 -20.17 5.86 6.72
CA VAL A 170 -21.58 6.28 6.88
C VAL A 170 -22.35 6.13 5.55
N THR A 171 -21.78 6.60 4.45
CA THR A 171 -22.43 6.51 3.12
C THR A 171 -22.61 5.08 2.63
N GLN A 172 -21.83 4.13 3.14
CA GLN A 172 -21.90 2.72 2.79
C GLN A 172 -22.75 1.86 3.74
N GLU A 173 -23.42 2.46 4.72
CA GLU A 173 -24.35 1.72 5.58
C GLU A 173 -25.47 1.03 4.79
N PRO A 174 -26.15 1.69 3.82
CA PRO A 174 -27.21 1.04 3.05
C PRO A 174 -26.67 0.07 1.99
N MET A 175 -25.56 0.40 1.34
CA MET A 175 -25.01 -0.40 0.23
C MET A 175 -23.52 -0.13 0.04
N TRP A 176 -22.76 -1.17 -0.23
CA TRP A 176 -21.33 -1.05 -0.54
C TRP A 176 -21.08 -0.33 -1.88
N LEU A 177 -20.14 0.61 -1.91
CA LEU A 177 -19.79 1.34 -3.13
C LEU A 177 -19.20 0.44 -4.23
N ILE A 178 -18.73 -0.74 -3.91
CA ILE A 178 -18.25 -1.69 -4.92
C ILE A 178 -19.34 -2.08 -5.93
N ILE A 179 -20.62 -2.10 -5.53
CA ILE A 179 -21.72 -2.52 -6.40
C ILE A 179 -21.96 -1.50 -7.53
N PRO A 180 -22.22 -0.21 -7.23
CA PRO A 180 -22.42 0.79 -8.28
C PRO A 180 -21.14 1.19 -9.01
N ALA A 181 -19.98 1.07 -8.37
CA ALA A 181 -18.69 1.50 -8.88
C ALA A 181 -17.71 0.33 -9.14
N TRP A 182 -18.23 -0.86 -9.53
CA TRP A 182 -17.40 -2.04 -9.74
C TRP A 182 -16.25 -1.85 -10.77
N PRO A 183 -16.39 -1.09 -11.88
CA PRO A 183 -15.28 -0.88 -12.80
C PRO A 183 -14.16 -0.06 -12.16
N LEU A 184 -14.54 0.95 -11.35
CA LEU A 184 -13.58 1.75 -10.59
C LEU A 184 -12.86 0.90 -9.54
N ALA A 185 -13.56 0.00 -8.86
CA ALA A 185 -12.96 -0.89 -7.87
C ALA A 185 -11.93 -1.84 -8.49
N MET A 186 -12.20 -2.37 -9.68
CA MET A 186 -11.24 -3.21 -10.42
C MET A 186 -10.01 -2.44 -10.86
N MET A 187 -10.19 -1.23 -11.41
CA MET A 187 -9.05 -0.37 -11.80
C MET A 187 -8.25 0.10 -10.57
N TRP A 188 -8.93 0.41 -9.46
CA TRP A 188 -8.30 0.71 -8.18
C TRP A 188 -7.42 -0.44 -7.69
N TYR A 189 -7.94 -1.66 -7.73
CA TYR A 189 -7.21 -2.83 -7.26
C TYR A 189 -5.94 -3.08 -8.09
N ILE A 190 -6.01 -2.94 -9.41
CA ILE A 190 -4.84 -3.07 -10.30
C ILE A 190 -3.84 -1.92 -10.05
N SER A 191 -4.33 -0.69 -9.90
CA SER A 191 -3.46 0.45 -9.64
C SER A 191 -2.79 0.38 -8.26
N SER A 192 -3.47 -0.15 -7.24
CA SER A 192 -2.89 -0.36 -5.91
C SER A 192 -1.78 -1.43 -5.91
N LEU A 193 -1.92 -2.49 -6.71
CA LEU A 193 -0.84 -3.47 -6.93
C LEU A 193 0.39 -2.84 -7.57
N ALA A 194 0.18 -1.93 -8.52
CA ALA A 194 1.26 -1.27 -9.22
C ALA A 194 1.94 -0.20 -8.36
N GLU A 195 1.21 0.51 -7.51
CA GLU A 195 1.78 1.49 -6.58
C GLU A 195 2.63 0.82 -5.50
N THR A 196 2.20 -0.34 -5.02
CA THR A 196 2.98 -1.12 -4.05
C THR A 196 4.13 -1.90 -4.68
N ASN A 197 4.39 -1.73 -5.98
CA ASN A 197 5.45 -2.39 -6.74
C ASN A 197 5.48 -3.92 -6.54
N ARG A 198 4.30 -4.55 -6.46
CA ARG A 198 4.20 -6.01 -6.29
C ARG A 198 3.91 -6.72 -7.60
N ALA A 199 4.36 -7.95 -7.70
CA ALA A 199 4.05 -8.78 -8.87
C ALA A 199 2.51 -8.84 -9.09
N PRO A 200 2.04 -8.67 -10.34
CA PRO A 200 2.76 -8.76 -11.60
C PRO A 200 3.51 -7.48 -12.06
N PHE A 201 3.46 -6.38 -11.29
CA PHE A 201 4.02 -5.07 -11.67
C PHE A 201 5.33 -4.74 -10.93
N ASP A 202 6.09 -5.76 -10.54
CA ASP A 202 7.35 -5.67 -9.82
C ASP A 202 8.52 -5.34 -10.75
N LEU A 203 8.60 -4.07 -11.17
CA LEU A 203 9.68 -3.56 -12.00
C LEU A 203 10.85 -3.00 -11.19
N THR A 204 10.61 -2.75 -9.92
CA THR A 204 11.60 -2.20 -8.98
C THR A 204 12.66 -3.21 -8.61
N GLU A 205 12.25 -4.45 -8.37
CA GLU A 205 13.14 -5.55 -7.97
C GLU A 205 13.54 -6.45 -9.13
N GLY A 206 12.96 -6.27 -10.32
CA GLY A 206 13.16 -7.04 -11.54
C GLY A 206 14.40 -7.95 -11.56
N GLU A 207 14.43 -9.01 -10.73
CA GLU A 207 15.62 -9.89 -10.55
C GLU A 207 16.24 -10.37 -11.85
N SER A 208 15.40 -10.60 -12.87
CA SER A 208 15.86 -11.05 -14.18
C SER A 208 16.55 -9.96 -15.01
N GLU A 209 16.31 -8.66 -14.71
CA GLU A 209 16.82 -7.53 -15.48
C GLU A 209 17.82 -6.67 -14.69
N LEU A 210 17.63 -6.49 -13.39
CA LEU A 210 18.32 -5.50 -12.57
C LEU A 210 18.96 -6.08 -11.29
N VAL A 211 18.95 -7.39 -11.12
CA VAL A 211 19.44 -8.14 -9.94
C VAL A 211 18.54 -7.94 -8.70
N SER A 212 18.47 -6.76 -8.10
CA SER A 212 17.56 -6.39 -7.01
C SER A 212 17.14 -4.92 -7.11
N GLY A 213 17.26 -4.30 -8.29
CA GLY A 213 16.84 -2.93 -8.53
C GLY A 213 17.49 -1.91 -7.58
N PHE A 214 16.67 -1.04 -6.96
CA PHE A 214 17.19 0.03 -6.08
C PHE A 214 17.78 -0.49 -4.76
N ASN A 215 17.43 -1.72 -4.33
CA ASN A 215 17.88 -2.34 -3.08
C ASN A 215 19.23 -3.06 -3.18
N VAL A 216 19.87 -3.11 -4.35
CA VAL A 216 21.11 -3.90 -4.61
C VAL A 216 22.20 -3.65 -3.57
N GLU A 217 22.44 -2.38 -3.23
CA GLU A 217 23.52 -1.99 -2.33
C GLU A 217 23.11 -1.96 -0.84
N TYR A 218 21.81 -2.12 -0.56
CA TYR A 218 21.31 -2.07 0.81
C TYR A 218 21.39 -3.43 1.50
N ALA A 219 21.98 -3.48 2.69
CA ALA A 219 22.08 -4.70 3.51
C ALA A 219 21.80 -4.40 4.99
N GLY A 220 21.42 -5.45 5.74
CA GLY A 220 21.19 -5.34 7.18
C GLY A 220 20.02 -4.44 7.56
N GLY A 221 20.23 -3.50 8.50
CA GLY A 221 19.21 -2.61 9.03
C GLY A 221 18.51 -1.74 7.97
N PRO A 222 19.22 -1.01 7.10
CA PRO A 222 18.61 -0.19 6.05
C PRO A 222 17.71 -0.98 5.09
N PHE A 223 18.09 -2.20 4.73
CA PHE A 223 17.25 -3.11 3.95
C PHE A 223 15.97 -3.48 4.70
N ALA A 224 16.08 -3.77 6.01
CA ALA A 224 14.93 -4.09 6.84
C ALA A 224 13.92 -2.92 6.89
N LEU A 225 14.40 -1.67 6.96
CA LEU A 225 13.53 -0.49 6.97
C LEU A 225 12.72 -0.34 5.68
N PHE A 226 13.35 -0.52 4.51
CA PHE A 226 12.63 -0.52 3.23
C PHE A 226 11.59 -1.63 3.17
N PHE A 227 11.97 -2.82 3.54
CA PHE A 227 11.09 -3.98 3.53
C PHE A 227 9.87 -3.77 4.44
N LEU A 228 10.07 -3.25 5.66
CA LEU A 228 8.97 -2.90 6.55
C LEU A 228 8.06 -1.82 5.96
N ALA A 229 8.62 -0.80 5.30
CA ALA A 229 7.87 0.25 4.66
C ALA A 229 6.99 -0.28 3.51
N GLU A 230 7.54 -1.12 2.64
CA GLU A 230 6.79 -1.73 1.53
C GLU A 230 5.62 -2.59 2.02
N TYR A 231 5.85 -3.45 3.02
CA TYR A 231 4.75 -4.28 3.57
C TYR A 231 3.73 -3.45 4.35
N ALA A 232 4.14 -2.37 5.01
CA ALA A 232 3.22 -1.43 5.63
C ALA A 232 2.31 -0.77 4.58
N ASN A 233 2.87 -0.40 3.42
CA ASN A 233 2.10 0.17 2.31
C ASN A 233 1.11 -0.83 1.70
N ILE A 234 1.48 -2.10 1.57
CA ILE A 234 0.56 -3.13 1.10
C ILE A 234 -0.65 -3.25 2.04
N LEU A 235 -0.42 -3.33 3.34
CA LEU A 235 -1.51 -3.37 4.32
C LEU A 235 -2.35 -2.10 4.27
N MET A 236 -1.72 -0.94 4.16
CA MET A 236 -2.37 0.36 4.09
C MET A 236 -3.30 0.44 2.85
N MET A 237 -2.82 0.09 1.66
CA MET A 237 -3.63 0.10 0.43
C MET A 237 -4.81 -0.87 0.51
N ASN A 238 -4.64 -2.04 1.14
CA ASN A 238 -5.72 -2.98 1.37
C ASN A 238 -6.75 -2.46 2.38
N THR A 239 -6.32 -1.77 3.43
CA THR A 239 -7.26 -1.15 4.40
C THR A 239 -8.02 0.01 3.77
N ILE A 240 -7.37 0.86 2.98
CA ILE A 240 -8.03 1.91 2.21
C ILE A 240 -9.05 1.33 1.24
N SER A 241 -8.69 0.27 0.52
CA SER A 241 -9.61 -0.42 -0.39
C SER A 241 -10.85 -0.96 0.33
N ALA A 242 -10.67 -1.49 1.54
CA ALA A 242 -11.78 -1.94 2.38
C ALA A 242 -12.69 -0.79 2.82
N ILE A 243 -12.11 0.36 3.22
CA ILE A 243 -12.87 1.54 3.65
C ILE A 243 -13.64 2.16 2.48
N ILE A 244 -13.00 2.32 1.31
CA ILE A 244 -13.59 3.04 0.17
C ILE A 244 -14.67 2.21 -0.53
N PHE A 245 -14.49 0.90 -0.71
CA PHE A 245 -15.37 0.08 -1.54
C PHE A 245 -16.25 -0.90 -0.77
N LEU A 246 -15.78 -1.40 0.38
CA LEU A 246 -16.49 -2.43 1.15
C LEU A 246 -17.13 -1.89 2.44
N GLY A 247 -16.82 -0.66 2.81
CA GLY A 247 -17.30 -0.02 4.03
C GLY A 247 -16.84 -0.71 5.31
N SER A 248 -17.00 -0.04 6.42
CA SER A 248 -16.76 -0.61 7.76
C SER A 248 -17.98 -1.36 8.31
N SER A 249 -19.17 -1.17 7.70
CA SER A 249 -20.42 -1.76 8.16
C SER A 249 -20.38 -3.28 8.16
N THR A 250 -21.02 -3.85 9.15
CA THR A 250 -21.07 -5.30 9.37
C THR A 250 -22.01 -5.96 8.39
N PHE A 251 -21.52 -6.87 7.56
CA PHE A 251 -22.38 -7.80 6.80
C PHE A 251 -23.09 -8.79 7.74
N PHE A 252 -22.49 -9.03 8.90
CA PHE A 252 -23.08 -9.80 10.00
C PHE A 252 -23.12 -8.89 11.24
N SER A 253 -24.29 -8.64 11.76
CA SER A 253 -24.53 -7.88 13.01
C SER A 253 -23.83 -8.46 14.27
N LEU A 254 -23.19 -9.62 14.13
CA LEU A 254 -22.49 -10.36 15.18
C LEU A 254 -21.09 -9.81 15.52
N PHE A 255 -20.45 -9.07 14.60
CA PHE A 255 -19.09 -8.58 14.82
C PHE A 255 -19.05 -7.06 14.94
N SER A 256 -18.20 -6.53 15.81
CA SER A 256 -17.95 -5.08 15.86
C SER A 256 -17.42 -4.59 14.52
N SER A 257 -17.71 -3.34 14.16
CA SER A 257 -17.27 -2.70 12.90
C SER A 257 -15.76 -2.84 12.66
N ASN A 258 -14.98 -2.85 13.73
CA ASN A 258 -13.52 -2.97 13.71
C ASN A 258 -13.05 -4.36 13.23
N ILE A 259 -13.63 -5.42 13.75
CA ILE A 259 -13.30 -6.79 13.35
C ILE A 259 -13.69 -7.00 11.89
N SER A 260 -14.84 -6.45 11.46
CA SER A 260 -15.28 -6.56 10.06
C SER A 260 -14.32 -5.85 9.10
N LEU A 261 -13.82 -4.67 9.44
CA LEU A 261 -12.85 -3.95 8.62
C LEU A 261 -11.53 -4.71 8.53
N MET A 262 -11.01 -5.19 9.66
CA MET A 262 -9.76 -5.96 9.68
C MET A 262 -9.86 -7.27 8.92
N THR A 263 -10.99 -7.98 9.00
CA THR A 263 -11.21 -9.21 8.22
C THR A 263 -11.28 -8.93 6.72
N LYS A 264 -11.94 -7.84 6.29
CA LYS A 264 -11.97 -7.42 4.89
C LYS A 264 -10.56 -7.07 4.37
N ALA A 265 -9.79 -6.31 5.14
CA ALA A 265 -8.41 -5.97 4.79
C ALA A 265 -7.51 -7.22 4.71
N ALA A 266 -7.68 -8.17 5.63
CA ALA A 266 -6.97 -9.44 5.59
C ALA A 266 -7.34 -10.28 4.35
N LEU A 267 -8.61 -10.35 3.99
CA LEU A 267 -9.05 -11.03 2.76
C LEU A 267 -8.47 -10.39 1.51
N LEU A 268 -8.48 -9.05 1.42
CA LEU A 268 -7.86 -8.34 0.30
C LEU A 268 -6.35 -8.59 0.23
N SER A 269 -5.66 -8.64 1.36
CA SER A 269 -4.23 -8.98 1.36
C SER A 269 -3.96 -10.41 0.90
N MET A 270 -4.83 -11.38 1.21
CA MET A 270 -4.76 -12.73 0.66
C MET A 270 -4.93 -12.75 -0.86
N VAL A 271 -5.84 -11.93 -1.40
CA VAL A 271 -6.02 -11.81 -2.86
C VAL A 271 -4.77 -11.20 -3.52
N PHE A 272 -4.09 -10.22 -2.88
CA PHE A 272 -2.79 -9.70 -3.35
C PHE A 272 -1.75 -10.82 -3.48
N LEU A 273 -1.66 -11.68 -2.48
CA LEU A 273 -0.73 -12.82 -2.49
C LEU A 273 -1.11 -13.86 -3.57
N TRP A 274 -2.40 -14.06 -3.77
CA TRP A 274 -2.90 -14.97 -4.81
C TRP A 274 -2.55 -14.46 -6.21
N VAL A 275 -2.77 -13.18 -6.48
CA VAL A 275 -2.41 -12.54 -7.75
C VAL A 275 -0.90 -12.67 -8.00
N ARG A 276 -0.06 -12.43 -7.00
CA ARG A 276 1.38 -12.63 -7.08
C ARG A 276 1.78 -14.04 -7.51
N ALA A 277 1.07 -15.06 -7.03
CA ALA A 277 1.37 -16.46 -7.35
C ALA A 277 0.88 -16.90 -8.73
N SER A 278 -0.17 -16.25 -9.26
CA SER A 278 -0.87 -16.72 -10.46
C SER A 278 -0.43 -16.02 -11.75
N TYR A 279 -0.05 -14.75 -11.68
CA TYR A 279 0.26 -13.96 -12.86
C TYR A 279 1.77 -13.82 -13.11
N PRO A 280 2.22 -13.90 -14.39
CA PRO A 280 3.58 -13.58 -14.76
C PRO A 280 3.84 -12.08 -14.67
N ARG A 281 5.11 -11.67 -14.61
CA ARG A 281 5.52 -10.26 -14.56
C ARG A 281 5.28 -9.56 -15.91
N PHE A 282 4.75 -8.33 -15.84
CA PHE A 282 4.58 -7.46 -17.00
C PHE A 282 5.89 -6.76 -17.36
N ARG A 283 6.07 -6.50 -18.65
CA ARG A 283 7.17 -5.67 -19.13
C ARG A 283 6.85 -4.18 -18.94
N TYR A 284 7.88 -3.34 -18.71
CA TYR A 284 7.73 -1.90 -18.46
C TYR A 284 6.85 -1.20 -19.52
N ASP A 285 7.10 -1.46 -20.81
CA ASP A 285 6.34 -0.86 -21.92
C ASP A 285 4.85 -1.19 -21.85
N GLN A 286 4.53 -2.46 -21.59
CA GLN A 286 3.15 -2.94 -21.48
C GLN A 286 2.41 -2.30 -20.31
N LEU A 287 3.11 -2.14 -19.20
CA LEU A 287 2.56 -1.51 -17.99
C LEU A 287 2.25 -0.03 -18.23
N MET A 288 3.16 0.72 -18.86
CA MET A 288 2.93 2.13 -19.18
C MET A 288 1.79 2.31 -20.19
N HIS A 289 1.69 1.43 -21.20
CA HIS A 289 0.59 1.44 -22.15
C HIS A 289 -0.77 1.16 -21.48
N LEU A 290 -0.82 0.25 -20.52
CA LEU A 290 -2.03 -0.09 -19.78
C LEU A 290 -2.57 1.13 -19.03
N VAL A 291 -1.69 1.91 -18.38
CA VAL A 291 -2.09 3.12 -17.66
C VAL A 291 -2.58 4.20 -18.62
N TRP A 292 -1.71 4.61 -19.54
CA TRP A 292 -1.95 5.81 -20.35
C TRP A 292 -2.97 5.60 -21.47
N LYS A 293 -3.02 4.41 -22.09
CA LYS A 293 -3.92 4.13 -23.21
C LYS A 293 -5.26 3.53 -22.78
N ASN A 294 -5.29 2.74 -21.68
CA ASN A 294 -6.49 2.02 -21.28
C ASN A 294 -7.13 2.63 -20.04
N PHE A 295 -6.41 2.73 -18.92
CA PHE A 295 -7.02 3.15 -17.65
C PHE A 295 -7.40 4.62 -17.64
N LEU A 296 -6.49 5.50 -18.02
CA LEU A 296 -6.72 6.95 -17.95
C LEU A 296 -7.93 7.41 -18.76
N PRO A 297 -8.13 7.01 -20.03
CA PRO A 297 -9.32 7.39 -20.78
C PRO A 297 -10.62 6.83 -20.18
N LEU A 298 -10.60 5.58 -19.69
CA LEU A 298 -11.77 4.97 -19.06
C LEU A 298 -12.14 5.67 -17.74
N ILE A 299 -11.15 6.00 -16.92
CA ILE A 299 -11.38 6.71 -15.66
C ILE A 299 -11.92 8.11 -15.94
N LEU A 300 -11.39 8.85 -16.91
CA LEU A 300 -11.90 10.16 -17.29
C LEU A 300 -13.37 10.09 -17.76
N ALA A 301 -13.74 9.10 -18.55
CA ALA A 301 -15.13 8.89 -18.94
C ALA A 301 -16.02 8.59 -17.72
N LEU A 302 -15.55 7.75 -16.79
CA LEU A 302 -16.27 7.43 -15.56
C LEU A 302 -16.37 8.63 -14.60
N THR A 303 -15.35 9.51 -14.53
CA THR A 303 -15.45 10.74 -13.71
C THR A 303 -16.57 11.63 -14.21
N ILE A 304 -16.65 11.85 -15.51
CA ILE A 304 -17.72 12.64 -16.12
C ILE A 304 -19.10 12.01 -15.83
N TRP A 305 -19.20 10.68 -15.95
CA TRP A 305 -20.43 9.94 -15.62
C TRP A 305 -20.85 10.12 -14.16
N HIS A 306 -19.92 9.94 -13.21
CA HIS A 306 -20.20 10.06 -11.78
C HIS A 306 -20.51 11.50 -11.32
N ILE A 307 -20.12 12.49 -12.09
CA ILE A 307 -20.54 13.89 -11.88
C ILE A 307 -21.92 14.15 -12.48
N ALA A 308 -22.13 13.75 -13.72
CA ALA A 308 -23.36 14.05 -14.46
C ALA A 308 -24.58 13.31 -13.90
N PHE A 309 -24.42 12.06 -13.47
CA PHE A 309 -25.52 11.21 -13.02
C PHE A 309 -26.20 11.72 -11.73
N PRO A 310 -25.51 12.04 -10.63
CA PRO A 310 -26.13 12.62 -9.45
C PRO A 310 -26.78 13.99 -9.72
N ILE A 311 -26.17 14.82 -10.55
CA ILE A 311 -26.72 16.13 -10.92
C ILE A 311 -28.04 15.97 -11.69
N SER A 312 -28.09 15.05 -12.66
CA SER A 312 -29.30 14.81 -13.46
C SER A 312 -30.47 14.28 -12.63
N LEU A 313 -30.20 13.52 -11.59
CA LEU A 313 -31.19 12.97 -10.67
C LEU A 313 -31.52 13.90 -9.50
N LEU A 314 -30.88 15.06 -9.39
CA LEU A 314 -30.97 15.97 -8.23
C LEU A 314 -30.64 15.29 -6.89
N ILE A 315 -29.92 14.20 -6.94
CA ILE A 315 -29.43 13.47 -5.76
C ILE A 315 -28.07 14.07 -5.40
N THR A 316 -28.06 15.00 -4.48
CA THR A 316 -26.82 15.46 -3.86
C THR A 316 -26.46 14.49 -2.74
N PRO A 317 -25.19 14.03 -2.65
CA PRO A 317 -24.78 13.23 -1.50
C PRO A 317 -24.99 14.05 -0.21
N PRO A 318 -25.34 13.41 0.90
CA PRO A 318 -25.56 14.11 2.15
C PRO A 318 -24.24 14.81 2.56
N VAL A 319 -24.30 16.14 2.60
CA VAL A 319 -23.21 16.94 3.17
C VAL A 319 -23.37 16.88 4.67
N ILE A 320 -22.52 16.14 5.35
CA ILE A 320 -22.47 16.03 6.81
C ILE A 320 -21.36 16.92 7.35
#